data_6c8f9bbcae3c5597282ff7ddf60866b8
#
_entry.id   6c8f9bbcae3c5597282ff7ddf60866b8
#
_cell.length_a   1.000
_cell.length_b   1.000
_cell.length_c   1.000
_cell.angle_alpha   90.00
_cell.angle_beta   90.00
_cell.angle_gamma   90.00
#
_symmetry.space_group_name_H-M   'P 1'
#
loop_
_entity.id
_entity.type
_entity.pdbx_description
1 polymer ?
#
loop_
_entity_poly.entity_id
_entity_poly.type
_entity_poly.pdbx_seq_one_letter_code
_entity_poly.pdbx_strand_id
1 'polypeptide(L)'
;MTWRTFRFLLEKNMKQKFRKGALIVVRDKMQQDYRYRLTCEIGQDFSPDFRPELTPLQMLKRGVFEGHYLNDCREEFPPQWFKEARLSPKYPDISCNQFGIKSRQGLSIWQQKGWILGPDVRGWFQWYCRYYLGRRLPETDSIQIARWRAFYRHKAQILKNCPPSHTECRARQRQALLQWAYNPDF
;
A
#
# COMPACT_ATOMS: atom_id res chain seq x y z
N MET A 1 -28.05 -6.60 22.66
CA MET A 1 -26.95 -5.72 22.19
C MET A 1 -27.35 -5.19 20.83
N THR A 2 -27.55 -3.87 20.67
CA THR A 2 -28.02 -3.30 19.39
C THR A 2 -26.90 -3.24 18.36
N TRP A 3 -27.24 -3.25 17.06
CA TRP A 3 -26.29 -3.08 15.95
C TRP A 3 -25.44 -1.80 16.08
N ARG A 4 -26.01 -0.73 16.62
CA ARG A 4 -25.28 0.53 16.91
C ARG A 4 -24.22 0.36 17.99
N THR A 5 -24.50 -0.37 19.06
CA THR A 5 -23.55 -0.63 20.16
C THR A 5 -22.41 -1.51 19.70
N PHE A 6 -22.70 -2.56 18.91
CA PHE A 6 -21.69 -3.45 18.35
C PHE A 6 -20.75 -2.72 17.38
N ARG A 7 -21.30 -1.87 16.50
CA ARG A 7 -20.51 -1.05 15.57
C ARG A 7 -19.59 -0.06 16.31
N PHE A 8 -20.10 0.60 17.34
CA PHE A 8 -19.35 1.55 18.17
C PHE A 8 -18.18 0.85 18.90
N LEU A 9 -18.40 -0.34 19.45
CA LEU A 9 -17.36 -1.14 20.12
C LEU A 9 -16.27 -1.60 19.12
N LEU A 10 -16.65 -2.02 17.91
CA LEU A 10 -15.69 -2.38 16.87
C LEU A 10 -14.85 -1.18 16.45
N GLU A 11 -15.44 -0.01 16.24
CA GLU A 11 -14.73 1.20 15.87
C GLU A 11 -13.78 1.66 17.00
N LYS A 12 -14.19 1.56 18.25
CA LYS A 12 -13.38 1.86 19.44
C LYS A 12 -12.18 0.90 19.56
N ASN A 13 -12.41 -0.40 19.42
CA ASN A 13 -11.35 -1.41 19.46
C ASN A 13 -10.34 -1.22 18.32
N MET A 14 -10.80 -0.86 17.12
CA MET A 14 -9.93 -0.59 15.98
C MET A 14 -9.09 0.68 16.18
N LYS A 15 -9.66 1.76 16.69
CA LYS A 15 -8.92 2.97 17.05
C LYS A 15 -7.84 2.65 18.09
N GLN A 16 -8.13 1.73 19.01
CA GLN A 16 -7.18 1.32 20.04
C GLN A 16 -6.05 0.45 19.49
N LYS A 17 -6.34 -0.45 18.53
CA LYS A 17 -5.34 -1.32 17.88
C LYS A 17 -4.31 -0.53 17.06
N PHE A 18 -4.72 0.55 16.39
CA PHE A 18 -3.87 1.29 15.45
C PHE A 18 -3.50 2.70 15.94
N ARG A 19 -3.41 2.92 17.25
CA ARG A 19 -2.96 4.20 17.83
C ARG A 19 -1.44 4.23 18.01
N LYS A 20 -0.89 5.40 18.11
CA LYS A 20 0.51 5.61 18.54
C LYS A 20 0.79 4.85 19.84
N GLY A 21 1.93 4.18 19.92
CA GLY A 21 2.34 3.34 21.04
C GLY A 21 1.87 1.88 20.94
N ALA A 22 0.88 1.55 20.10
CA ALA A 22 0.38 0.18 19.96
C ALA A 22 1.46 -0.76 19.39
N LEU A 23 1.46 -2.01 19.90
CA LEU A 23 2.26 -3.11 19.38
C LEU A 23 1.43 -3.91 18.38
N ILE A 24 1.89 -3.97 17.15
CA ILE A 24 1.31 -4.81 16.11
C ILE A 24 2.07 -6.14 16.07
N VAL A 25 1.33 -7.24 16.12
CA VAL A 25 1.86 -8.60 15.99
C VAL A 25 1.39 -9.17 14.66
N VAL A 26 2.32 -9.52 13.79
CA VAL A 26 2.04 -10.09 12.48
C VAL A 26 1.98 -11.61 12.60
N ARG A 27 0.88 -12.19 12.10
CA ARG A 27 0.62 -13.63 12.09
C ARG A 27 0.04 -14.03 10.76
N ASP A 28 0.88 -14.11 9.76
CA ASP A 28 0.50 -14.54 8.43
C ASP A 28 1.43 -15.64 7.90
N LYS A 29 1.15 -16.15 6.70
CA LYS A 29 1.93 -17.25 6.11
C LYS A 29 3.40 -16.95 5.86
N MET A 30 3.77 -15.67 5.73
CA MET A 30 5.15 -15.26 5.42
C MET A 30 5.88 -14.74 6.66
N GLN A 31 5.14 -14.27 7.68
CA GLN A 31 5.71 -13.74 8.91
C GLN A 31 4.82 -14.12 10.11
N GLN A 32 5.29 -15.05 10.96
CA GLN A 32 4.49 -15.54 12.07
C GLN A 32 4.75 -14.81 13.40
N ASP A 33 5.91 -14.19 13.59
CA ASP A 33 6.31 -13.58 14.85
C ASP A 33 6.92 -12.19 14.71
N TYR A 34 6.74 -11.56 13.56
CA TYR A 34 7.21 -10.18 13.39
C TYR A 34 6.35 -9.23 14.23
N ARG A 35 7.02 -8.36 14.99
CA ARG A 35 6.37 -7.38 15.86
C ARG A 35 6.94 -6.00 15.61
N TYR A 36 6.08 -4.98 15.59
CA TYR A 36 6.51 -3.61 15.50
C TYR A 36 5.60 -2.68 16.28
N ARG A 37 6.17 -1.58 16.75
CA ARG A 37 5.45 -0.53 17.47
C ARG A 37 5.11 0.62 16.54
N LEU A 38 3.92 1.17 16.67
CA LEU A 38 3.52 2.40 16.01
C LEU A 38 4.10 3.58 16.80
N THR A 39 5.01 4.34 16.21
CA THR A 39 5.66 5.49 16.84
C THR A 39 5.00 6.82 16.48
N CYS A 40 4.15 6.81 15.43
CA CYS A 40 3.36 7.95 14.97
C CYS A 40 1.88 7.59 14.89
N GLU A 41 1.01 8.58 14.81
CA GLU A 41 -0.39 8.39 14.46
C GLU A 41 -0.54 8.04 12.98
N ILE A 42 -1.66 7.39 12.62
CA ILE A 42 -1.95 6.98 11.23
C ILE A 42 -1.92 8.18 10.30
N GLY A 43 -1.11 8.08 9.23
CA GLY A 43 -1.02 9.11 8.21
C GLY A 43 -0.34 10.40 8.67
N GLN A 44 0.36 10.38 9.80
CA GLN A 44 1.04 11.55 10.38
C GLN A 44 2.57 11.39 10.38
N ASP A 45 3.26 12.49 10.59
CA ASP A 45 4.72 12.56 10.81
C ASP A 45 5.52 11.87 9.70
N PHE A 46 5.14 12.10 8.45
CA PHE A 46 5.90 11.61 7.30
C PHE A 46 7.22 12.38 7.15
N SER A 47 8.24 11.69 6.67
CA SER A 47 9.47 12.34 6.23
C SER A 47 9.15 13.49 5.26
N PRO A 48 9.82 14.67 5.37
CA PRO A 48 9.63 15.79 4.45
C PRO A 48 9.79 15.41 2.97
N ASP A 49 10.64 14.38 2.71
CA ASP A 49 10.92 13.86 1.37
C ASP A 49 9.89 12.84 0.88
N PHE A 50 8.91 12.46 1.71
CA PHE A 50 7.90 11.47 1.36
C PHE A 50 6.49 12.09 1.41
N ARG A 51 5.97 12.43 0.23
CA ARG A 51 4.64 13.04 0.07
C ARG A 51 3.78 12.22 -0.87
N PRO A 52 3.33 11.02 -0.43
CA PRO A 52 2.47 10.18 -1.25
C PRO A 52 1.15 10.89 -1.54
N GLU A 53 0.70 10.80 -2.80
CA GLU A 53 -0.53 11.46 -3.27
C GLU A 53 -1.79 10.64 -2.94
N LEU A 54 -1.63 9.34 -2.62
CA LEU A 54 -2.70 8.41 -2.31
C LEU A 54 -2.42 7.62 -1.03
N THR A 55 -3.44 7.45 -0.21
CA THR A 55 -3.40 6.57 0.96
C THR A 55 -3.49 5.09 0.55
N PRO A 56 -3.06 4.13 1.40
CA PRO A 56 -3.25 2.70 1.12
C PRO A 56 -4.70 2.32 0.82
N LEU A 57 -5.66 2.89 1.56
CA LEU A 57 -7.09 2.71 1.32
C LEU A 57 -7.49 3.15 -0.09
N GLN A 58 -7.06 4.35 -0.52
CA GLN A 58 -7.36 4.87 -1.85
C GLN A 58 -6.76 4.01 -2.96
N MET A 59 -5.52 3.53 -2.76
CA MET A 59 -4.88 2.64 -3.72
C MET A 59 -5.65 1.32 -3.86
N LEU A 60 -6.03 0.69 -2.76
CA LEU A 60 -6.82 -0.56 -2.76
C LEU A 60 -8.20 -0.37 -3.39
N LYS A 61 -8.89 0.75 -3.07
CA LYS A 61 -10.18 1.08 -3.66
C LYS A 61 -10.10 1.29 -5.18
N ARG A 62 -9.04 1.95 -5.65
CA ARG A 62 -8.83 2.23 -7.07
C ARG A 62 -8.42 0.98 -7.86
N GLY A 63 -7.81 0.01 -7.22
CA GLY A 63 -7.40 -1.26 -7.82
C GLY A 63 -5.92 -1.32 -8.19
N VAL A 64 -5.19 -2.07 -7.37
CA VAL A 64 -3.74 -2.29 -7.49
C VAL A 64 -3.40 -3.77 -7.33
N PHE A 65 -2.27 -4.16 -7.89
CA PHE A 65 -1.67 -5.50 -7.72
C PHE A 65 -2.64 -6.65 -8.02
N GLU A 66 -3.51 -6.46 -9.03
CA GLU A 66 -4.46 -7.49 -9.48
C GLU A 66 -5.40 -7.98 -8.35
N GLY A 67 -5.68 -7.12 -7.35
CA GLY A 67 -6.56 -7.43 -6.22
C GLY A 67 -6.04 -8.49 -5.26
N HIS A 68 -4.78 -8.92 -5.37
CA HIS A 68 -4.30 -10.12 -4.66
C HIS A 68 -3.21 -9.88 -3.62
N TYR A 69 -2.66 -8.68 -3.49
CA TYR A 69 -1.41 -8.43 -2.77
C TYR A 69 -1.46 -8.67 -1.26
N LEU A 70 -2.48 -8.17 -0.55
CA LEU A 70 -2.59 -8.27 0.92
C LEU A 70 -3.61 -9.30 1.38
N ASN A 71 -4.03 -10.24 0.53
CA ASN A 71 -5.14 -11.13 0.83
C ASN A 71 -4.90 -12.09 2.00
N ASP A 72 -3.65 -12.47 2.24
CA ASP A 72 -3.23 -13.41 3.29
C ASP A 72 -2.75 -12.73 4.58
N CYS A 73 -2.71 -11.39 4.62
CA CYS A 73 -2.23 -10.61 5.77
C CYS A 73 -3.15 -9.44 6.15
N ARG A 74 -4.45 -9.52 5.81
CA ARG A 74 -5.42 -8.43 6.08
C ARG A 74 -5.56 -8.09 7.55
N GLU A 75 -5.38 -9.06 8.44
CA GLU A 75 -5.52 -8.87 9.88
C GLU A 75 -4.50 -7.89 10.47
N GLU A 76 -3.39 -7.69 9.77
CA GLU A 76 -2.37 -6.69 10.13
C GLU A 76 -2.87 -5.26 9.96
N PHE A 77 -3.83 -5.02 9.06
CA PHE A 77 -4.24 -3.68 8.62
C PHE A 77 -5.68 -3.36 9.02
N PRO A 78 -6.07 -2.05 9.00
CA PRO A 78 -7.43 -1.65 9.30
C PRO A 78 -8.45 -2.30 8.36
N PRO A 79 -9.49 -2.99 8.86
CA PRO A 79 -10.49 -3.65 8.02
C PRO A 79 -11.21 -2.71 7.04
N GLN A 80 -11.28 -1.41 7.37
CA GLN A 80 -11.88 -0.40 6.49
C GLN A 80 -11.15 -0.27 5.15
N TRP A 81 -9.84 -0.57 5.10
CA TRP A 81 -9.07 -0.50 3.87
C TRP A 81 -9.56 -1.49 2.82
N PHE A 82 -10.21 -2.57 3.26
CA PHE A 82 -10.66 -3.67 2.40
C PHE A 82 -12.15 -3.63 2.04
N LYS A 83 -12.95 -2.77 2.68
CA LYS A 83 -14.41 -2.72 2.45
C LYS A 83 -14.78 -2.40 1.01
N GLU A 84 -14.06 -1.45 0.39
CA GLU A 84 -14.31 -0.99 -0.97
C GLU A 84 -13.16 -1.33 -1.92
N ALA A 85 -12.21 -2.15 -1.45
CA ALA A 85 -11.06 -2.55 -2.24
C ALA A 85 -11.47 -3.50 -3.37
N ARG A 86 -10.84 -3.34 -4.54
CA ARG A 86 -10.98 -4.28 -5.65
C ARG A 86 -10.12 -5.50 -5.38
N LEU A 87 -10.74 -6.56 -4.89
CA LEU A 87 -10.04 -7.75 -4.40
C LEU A 87 -10.33 -8.97 -5.26
N SER A 88 -9.29 -9.78 -5.47
CA SER A 88 -9.37 -11.13 -6.03
C SER A 88 -8.76 -12.13 -5.04
N PRO A 89 -9.58 -12.80 -4.20
CA PRO A 89 -9.07 -13.61 -3.08
C PRO A 89 -8.31 -14.87 -3.49
N LYS A 90 -8.68 -15.49 -4.61
CA LYS A 90 -8.15 -16.80 -5.02
C LYS A 90 -6.87 -16.70 -5.84
N TYR A 91 -6.83 -15.80 -6.81
CA TYR A 91 -5.71 -15.62 -7.75
C TYR A 91 -5.63 -14.17 -8.21
N PRO A 92 -4.46 -13.72 -8.71
CA PRO A 92 -4.34 -12.37 -9.29
C PRO A 92 -5.27 -12.19 -10.49
N ASP A 93 -6.05 -11.10 -10.51
CA ASP A 93 -6.98 -10.77 -11.59
C ASP A 93 -6.70 -9.35 -12.10
N ILE A 94 -6.28 -9.25 -13.36
CA ILE A 94 -5.94 -7.98 -14.02
C ILE A 94 -7.13 -7.02 -14.05
N SER A 95 -8.36 -7.53 -14.13
CA SER A 95 -9.58 -6.70 -14.13
C SER A 95 -9.76 -5.91 -12.84
N CYS A 96 -9.15 -6.35 -11.74
CA CYS A 96 -9.11 -5.61 -10.48
C CYS A 96 -8.20 -4.37 -10.53
N ASN A 97 -7.27 -4.27 -11.48
CA ASN A 97 -6.43 -3.09 -11.65
C ASN A 97 -7.23 -1.93 -12.26
N GLN A 98 -6.95 -0.69 -11.84
CA GLN A 98 -7.68 0.49 -12.33
C GLN A 98 -7.64 0.61 -13.86
N PHE A 99 -6.50 0.32 -14.47
CA PHE A 99 -6.30 0.42 -15.92
C PHE A 99 -6.40 -0.93 -16.64
N GLY A 100 -6.90 -1.99 -15.99
CA GLY A 100 -7.07 -3.30 -16.61
C GLY A 100 -5.78 -3.92 -17.17
N ILE A 101 -4.60 -3.50 -16.70
CA ILE A 101 -3.31 -3.93 -17.23
C ILE A 101 -2.36 -4.36 -16.11
N LYS A 102 -1.56 -5.41 -16.36
CA LYS A 102 -0.51 -5.85 -15.46
C LYS A 102 0.67 -4.88 -15.48
N SER A 103 1.08 -4.40 -14.31
CA SER A 103 2.17 -3.44 -14.17
C SER A 103 3.11 -3.77 -13.01
N ARG A 104 3.35 -5.04 -12.75
CA ARG A 104 4.30 -5.52 -11.75
C ARG A 104 5.00 -6.80 -12.19
N GLN A 105 6.12 -7.09 -11.53
CA GLN A 105 6.78 -8.39 -11.57
C GLN A 105 6.33 -9.25 -10.37
N GLY A 106 6.56 -10.56 -10.45
CA GLY A 106 6.28 -11.47 -9.34
C GLY A 106 7.22 -11.25 -8.15
N LEU A 107 6.80 -11.67 -6.97
CA LEU A 107 7.56 -11.54 -5.74
C LEU A 107 8.93 -12.26 -5.81
N SER A 108 9.00 -13.43 -6.44
CA SER A 108 10.24 -14.19 -6.66
C SER A 108 11.28 -13.39 -7.43
N ILE A 109 10.86 -12.63 -8.44
CA ILE A 109 11.76 -11.75 -9.20
C ILE A 109 12.25 -10.59 -8.32
N TRP A 110 11.39 -10.03 -7.47
CA TRP A 110 11.80 -8.98 -6.53
C TRP A 110 12.81 -9.48 -5.52
N GLN A 111 12.65 -10.71 -5.02
CA GLN A 111 13.60 -11.36 -4.12
C GLN A 111 14.95 -11.59 -4.81
N GLN A 112 14.97 -12.16 -6.02
CA GLN A 112 16.20 -12.38 -6.79
C GLN A 112 16.98 -11.09 -7.07
N LYS A 113 16.24 -9.97 -7.30
CA LYS A 113 16.84 -8.64 -7.56
C LYS A 113 17.22 -7.87 -6.29
N GLY A 114 17.06 -8.45 -5.09
CA GLY A 114 17.32 -7.77 -3.83
C GLY A 114 16.42 -6.56 -3.57
N TRP A 115 15.20 -6.56 -4.12
CA TRP A 115 14.27 -5.43 -3.95
C TRP A 115 13.42 -5.56 -2.68
N ILE A 116 13.41 -6.72 -2.06
CA ILE A 116 12.79 -6.93 -0.76
C ILE A 116 13.77 -6.50 0.32
N LEU A 117 13.35 -5.57 1.16
CA LEU A 117 14.21 -4.97 2.19
C LEU A 117 13.63 -5.16 3.58
N GLY A 118 14.52 -5.52 4.50
CA GLY A 118 14.19 -5.60 5.92
C GLY A 118 12.98 -6.52 6.18
N PRO A 119 12.11 -6.15 7.11
CA PRO A 119 10.96 -6.99 7.50
C PRO A 119 9.78 -6.91 6.53
N ASP A 120 9.87 -6.14 5.45
CA ASP A 120 8.75 -5.96 4.52
C ASP A 120 8.82 -7.00 3.38
N VAL A 121 8.55 -8.26 3.75
CA VAL A 121 8.72 -9.46 2.90
C VAL A 121 7.90 -9.45 1.60
N ARG A 122 6.88 -8.60 1.52
CA ARG A 122 6.06 -8.38 0.32
C ARG A 122 6.46 -7.12 -0.46
N GLY A 123 7.52 -6.43 -0.05
CA GLY A 123 8.10 -5.28 -0.75
C GLY A 123 7.44 -3.94 -0.43
N TRP A 124 7.61 -2.98 -1.35
CA TRP A 124 7.36 -1.56 -1.13
C TRP A 124 5.94 -1.25 -0.62
N PHE A 125 4.90 -1.86 -1.17
CA PHE A 125 3.53 -1.53 -0.76
C PHE A 125 3.22 -1.99 0.68
N GLN A 126 3.76 -3.15 1.11
CA GLN A 126 3.67 -3.57 2.52
C GLN A 126 4.41 -2.59 3.43
N TRP A 127 5.62 -2.17 3.03
CA TRP A 127 6.35 -1.13 3.74
C TRP A 127 5.51 0.15 3.85
N TYR A 128 4.91 0.62 2.74
CA TYR A 128 4.09 1.83 2.74
C TYR A 128 2.87 1.71 3.67
N CYS A 129 2.18 0.59 3.65
CA CYS A 129 1.06 0.35 4.56
C CYS A 129 1.50 0.45 6.03
N ARG A 130 2.61 -0.17 6.40
CA ARG A 130 3.18 -0.13 7.76
C ARG A 130 3.66 1.26 8.14
N TYR A 131 4.32 1.95 7.21
CA TYR A 131 4.77 3.33 7.38
C TYR A 131 3.58 4.27 7.60
N TYR A 132 2.53 4.12 6.80
CA TYR A 132 1.28 4.88 6.91
C TYR A 132 0.57 4.63 8.25
N LEU A 133 0.61 3.41 8.78
CA LEU A 133 0.11 3.09 10.12
C LEU A 133 0.91 3.76 11.25
N GLY A 134 2.11 4.23 10.99
CA GLY A 134 2.96 4.90 11.97
C GLY A 134 4.21 4.12 12.41
N ARG A 135 4.56 3.00 11.74
CA ARG A 135 5.86 2.33 11.94
C ARG A 135 6.97 3.21 11.33
N ARG A 136 8.10 3.30 12.03
CA ARG A 136 9.31 3.97 11.53
C ARG A 136 10.52 3.07 11.70
N LEU A 137 11.28 2.89 10.60
CA LEU A 137 12.53 2.14 10.53
C LEU A 137 13.52 2.97 9.70
N PRO A 138 14.31 3.88 10.30
CA PRO A 138 15.04 4.94 9.61
C PRO A 138 15.87 4.47 8.41
N GLU A 139 16.61 3.37 8.56
CA GLU A 139 17.45 2.80 7.49
C GLU A 139 16.60 2.31 6.30
N THR A 140 15.60 1.47 6.57
CA THR A 140 14.70 0.93 5.54
C THR A 140 13.86 2.06 4.93
N ASP A 141 13.36 2.98 5.74
CA ASP A 141 12.49 4.07 5.32
C ASP A 141 13.22 4.99 4.32
N SER A 142 14.48 5.34 4.58
CA SER A 142 15.29 6.18 3.68
C SER A 142 15.43 5.55 2.28
N ILE A 143 15.69 4.26 2.21
CA ILE A 143 15.83 3.53 0.93
C ILE A 143 14.48 3.46 0.20
N GLN A 144 13.39 3.14 0.91
CA GLN A 144 12.08 3.00 0.30
C GLN A 144 11.53 4.34 -0.19
N ILE A 145 11.80 5.42 0.53
CA ILE A 145 11.47 6.80 0.12
C ILE A 145 12.27 7.20 -1.12
N ALA A 146 13.57 6.89 -1.18
CA ALA A 146 14.38 7.15 -2.35
C ALA A 146 13.86 6.40 -3.60
N ARG A 147 13.44 5.14 -3.44
CA ARG A 147 12.80 4.37 -4.52
C ARG A 147 11.48 5.01 -4.98
N TRP A 148 10.64 5.43 -4.05
CA TRP A 148 9.40 6.14 -4.36
C TRP A 148 9.67 7.41 -5.17
N ARG A 149 10.62 8.25 -4.75
CA ARG A 149 11.02 9.46 -5.48
C ARG A 149 11.49 9.15 -6.90
N ALA A 150 12.27 8.09 -7.10
CA ALA A 150 12.73 7.67 -8.42
C ALA A 150 11.57 7.27 -9.36
N PHE A 151 10.43 6.86 -8.82
CA PHE A 151 9.24 6.51 -9.59
C PHE A 151 8.57 7.72 -10.27
N TYR A 152 8.81 8.93 -9.78
CA TYR A 152 8.31 10.18 -10.36
C TYR A 152 8.69 10.35 -11.85
N ARG A 153 9.78 9.72 -12.30
CA ARG A 153 10.16 9.70 -13.73
C ARG A 153 9.05 9.21 -14.66
N HIS A 154 8.19 8.29 -14.20
CA HIS A 154 7.06 7.80 -14.98
C HIS A 154 6.00 8.90 -15.17
N LYS A 155 5.76 9.72 -14.15
CA LYS A 155 4.87 10.89 -14.24
C LYS A 155 5.39 11.88 -15.26
N ALA A 156 6.67 12.23 -15.21
CA ALA A 156 7.31 13.11 -16.17
C ALA A 156 7.20 12.59 -17.62
N GLN A 157 7.38 11.27 -17.82
CA GLN A 157 7.24 10.66 -19.15
C GLN A 157 5.80 10.70 -19.68
N ILE A 158 4.80 10.53 -18.81
CA ILE A 158 3.39 10.65 -19.22
C ILE A 158 3.09 12.09 -19.60
N LEU A 159 3.45 13.07 -18.77
CA LEU A 159 3.24 14.49 -19.04
C LEU A 159 3.88 14.95 -20.35
N LYS A 160 5.07 14.41 -20.68
CA LYS A 160 5.78 14.75 -21.92
C LYS A 160 5.14 14.15 -23.18
N ASN A 161 4.52 12.96 -23.08
CA ASN A 161 4.18 12.16 -24.26
C ASN A 161 2.68 11.87 -24.40
N CYS A 162 1.85 12.29 -23.46
CA CYS A 162 0.40 12.07 -23.53
C CYS A 162 -0.34 13.39 -23.59
N PRO A 163 -1.41 13.48 -24.38
CA PRO A 163 -2.31 14.63 -24.34
C PRO A 163 -2.92 14.80 -22.94
N PRO A 164 -3.20 16.03 -22.50
CA PRO A 164 -3.91 16.27 -21.25
C PRO A 164 -5.24 15.49 -21.19
N SER A 165 -5.58 14.97 -20.03
CA SER A 165 -6.80 14.20 -19.77
C SER A 165 -6.95 12.86 -20.52
N HIS A 166 -5.95 12.43 -21.30
CA HIS A 166 -6.00 11.15 -22.00
C HIS A 166 -5.55 10.01 -21.08
N THR A 167 -6.46 9.50 -20.27
CA THR A 167 -6.17 8.53 -19.20
C THR A 167 -5.71 7.16 -19.70
N GLU A 168 -6.02 6.79 -20.93
CA GLU A 168 -5.58 5.52 -21.54
C GLU A 168 -4.14 5.56 -22.05
N CYS A 169 -3.64 6.77 -22.33
CA CYS A 169 -2.26 6.94 -22.78
C CYS A 169 -1.28 6.47 -21.70
N ARG A 170 -0.40 5.54 -22.06
CA ARG A 170 0.59 4.92 -21.17
C ARG A 170 -0.02 4.23 -19.93
N ALA A 171 -1.14 3.52 -20.11
CA ALA A 171 -1.89 2.84 -19.05
C ALA A 171 -1.01 2.00 -18.11
N ARG A 172 0.01 1.29 -18.63
CA ARG A 172 0.97 0.53 -17.80
C ARG A 172 1.77 1.43 -16.86
N GLN A 173 2.23 2.59 -17.32
CA GLN A 173 2.96 3.53 -16.46
C GLN A 173 2.02 4.21 -15.44
N ARG A 174 0.77 4.51 -15.83
CA ARG A 174 -0.26 5.01 -14.91
C ARG A 174 -0.60 3.98 -13.82
N GLN A 175 -0.75 2.71 -14.19
CA GLN A 175 -0.95 1.63 -13.22
C GLN A 175 0.26 1.49 -12.28
N ALA A 176 1.49 1.63 -12.79
CA ALA A 176 2.69 1.63 -11.97
C ALA A 176 2.72 2.80 -10.98
N LEU A 177 2.39 4.01 -11.42
CA LEU A 177 2.30 5.19 -10.55
C LEU A 177 1.29 4.98 -9.42
N LEU A 178 0.08 4.47 -9.75
CA LEU A 178 -0.94 4.14 -8.75
C LEU A 178 -0.40 3.14 -7.71
N GLN A 179 0.36 2.14 -8.13
CA GLN A 179 0.97 1.13 -7.25
C GLN A 179 2.12 1.69 -6.39
N TRP A 180 2.55 2.91 -6.65
CA TRP A 180 3.56 3.66 -5.89
C TRP A 180 3.00 4.93 -5.24
N ALA A 181 1.70 4.94 -4.94
CA ALA A 181 1.00 6.03 -4.25
C ALA A 181 1.05 7.40 -4.95
N TYR A 182 1.29 7.43 -6.25
CA TYR A 182 1.05 8.63 -7.07
C TYR A 182 -0.37 8.63 -7.64
N ASN A 183 -1.00 9.80 -7.70
CA ASN A 183 -2.25 9.92 -8.46
C ASN A 183 -1.94 9.84 -9.96
N PRO A 184 -2.52 8.88 -10.69
CA PRO A 184 -2.29 8.74 -12.14
C PRO A 184 -3.19 9.63 -13.00
N ASP A 185 -4.15 10.36 -12.40
CA ASP A 185 -5.13 11.20 -13.11
C ASP A 185 -4.59 12.64 -13.22
N PHE A 186 -3.92 12.93 -14.32
CA PHE A 186 -3.40 14.26 -14.67
C PHE A 186 -3.24 14.39 -16.18
#